data_6c958a29942244f65faa252d494a162f
#
_entry.id   6c958a29942244f65faa252d494a162f
#
_cell.length_a   1.000
_cell.length_b   1.000
_cell.length_c   1.000
_cell.angle_alpha   90.00
_cell.angle_beta   90.00
_cell.angle_gamma   90.00
#
_symmetry.space_group_name_H-M   'P 1'
#
loop_
_entity.id
_entity.type
_entity.pdbx_description
1 polymer ?
#
loop_
_entity_poly.entity_id
_entity_poly.type
_entity_poly.pdbx_seq_one_letter_code
_entity_poly.pdbx_strand_id
1 'polypeptide(L)'
;MTQIWHFDGTNGIRQSGEIVPDGDRFFLKINDATGDAYRWSDLVFRGIRNDTRVFGLKAVRGWQIGLIGEVDPAVEAHLPGVERFGRWIDRVGLVPAAIISVGLSAAALFIIVKSPDYIAPLVPLSWEQKIGDAMIGDFGGRFCNGPGGQEALDALAKRIAPQVSGLKVRVANINMVNAVALPGGTIIVFRGLLQEAKSPDELAGVLGHEIGHVRNRDVMQSLLRQAGLSVLLGGFSGDAGGYVGSLVSATYSREAETNADAYAIRLMKRANVSPADTAGFFARLSQGEQGLGKAEAVVGYLSSHPLSKSREAAFRKSAVSGANYTDAITPQQWRSLLETCATDTDVSKDDGLLF
;
A
#
# COMPACT_ATOMS: atom_id res chain seq x y z
N MET A 1 -29.32 -19.39 -50.74
CA MET A 1 -28.31 -20.46 -50.61
C MET A 1 -27.01 -19.86 -50.12
N THR A 2 -26.41 -20.40 -49.10
CA THR A 2 -25.17 -19.86 -48.50
C THR A 2 -23.96 -20.61 -49.03
N GLN A 3 -23.07 -19.90 -49.68
CA GLN A 3 -21.81 -20.42 -50.19
C GLN A 3 -20.86 -20.69 -49.04
N ILE A 4 -20.13 -21.84 -49.09
CA ILE A 4 -19.18 -22.25 -48.09
C ILE A 4 -17.90 -22.77 -48.69
N TRP A 5 -16.83 -22.75 -47.89
CA TRP A 5 -15.76 -23.71 -48.05
C TRP A 5 -15.82 -24.74 -46.93
N HIS A 6 -15.36 -25.95 -47.19
CA HIS A 6 -15.42 -27.10 -46.29
C HIS A 6 -14.11 -27.84 -46.25
N PHE A 7 -13.73 -28.31 -45.06
CA PHE A 7 -12.76 -29.35 -44.78
C PHE A 7 -13.45 -30.50 -44.06
N ASP A 8 -13.28 -31.72 -44.54
CA ASP A 8 -13.92 -32.93 -44.02
C ASP A 8 -13.28 -33.47 -42.72
N GLY A 9 -12.09 -32.96 -42.36
CA GLY A 9 -11.31 -33.42 -41.21
C GLY A 9 -10.42 -34.64 -41.48
N THR A 10 -10.49 -35.25 -42.68
CA THR A 10 -9.70 -36.41 -43.04
C THR A 10 -8.49 -36.06 -43.91
N ASN A 11 -8.63 -35.03 -44.69
CA ASN A 11 -7.55 -34.53 -45.57
C ASN A 11 -7.49 -33.01 -45.55
N GLY A 12 -6.40 -32.44 -46.08
CA GLY A 12 -6.19 -30.99 -46.11
C GLY A 12 -6.80 -30.26 -47.31
N ILE A 13 -7.70 -30.91 -48.06
CA ILE A 13 -8.27 -30.37 -49.29
C ILE A 13 -9.48 -29.51 -48.97
N ARG A 14 -9.41 -28.24 -49.38
CA ARG A 14 -10.54 -27.30 -49.31
C ARG A 14 -11.52 -27.54 -50.44
N GLN A 15 -12.74 -27.83 -50.10
CA GLN A 15 -13.85 -28.02 -51.04
C GLN A 15 -14.76 -26.78 -51.00
N SER A 16 -15.32 -26.41 -52.16
CA SER A 16 -16.33 -25.38 -52.23
C SER A 16 -17.72 -26.02 -52.37
N GLY A 17 -18.72 -25.44 -51.75
CA GLY A 17 -20.08 -25.97 -51.79
C GLY A 17 -21.10 -25.02 -51.21
N GLU A 18 -22.26 -25.53 -50.93
CA GLU A 18 -23.41 -24.80 -50.38
C GLU A 18 -23.96 -25.50 -49.16
N ILE A 19 -24.48 -24.73 -48.24
CA ILE A 19 -25.24 -25.23 -47.10
C ILE A 19 -26.72 -25.21 -47.44
N VAL A 20 -27.38 -26.34 -47.23
CA VAL A 20 -28.82 -26.48 -47.51
C VAL A 20 -29.52 -26.79 -46.17
N PRO A 21 -30.35 -25.84 -45.65
CA PRO A 21 -31.08 -26.04 -44.40
C PRO A 21 -32.24 -26.99 -44.61
N ASP A 22 -32.45 -27.88 -43.60
CA ASP A 22 -33.61 -28.79 -43.55
C ASP A 22 -34.06 -28.96 -42.08
N GLY A 23 -34.95 -28.10 -41.64
CA GLY A 23 -35.45 -28.05 -40.26
C GLY A 23 -34.34 -27.90 -39.22
N ASP A 24 -34.19 -28.90 -38.30
CA ASP A 24 -33.18 -28.95 -37.27
C ASP A 24 -31.79 -29.41 -37.76
N ARG A 25 -31.68 -29.71 -39.07
CA ARG A 25 -30.49 -30.24 -39.74
C ARG A 25 -30.07 -29.36 -40.91
N PHE A 26 -28.89 -29.65 -41.45
CA PHE A 26 -28.43 -29.12 -42.70
C PHE A 26 -27.57 -30.16 -43.43
N PHE A 27 -27.51 -29.98 -44.74
CA PHE A 27 -26.69 -30.78 -45.65
C PHE A 27 -25.63 -29.87 -46.28
N LEU A 28 -24.48 -30.44 -46.63
CA LEU A 28 -23.53 -29.79 -47.52
C LEU A 28 -23.71 -30.35 -48.93
N LYS A 29 -23.91 -29.47 -49.89
CA LYS A 29 -23.92 -29.83 -51.31
C LYS A 29 -22.57 -29.45 -51.87
N ILE A 30 -21.73 -30.46 -52.20
CA ILE A 30 -20.35 -30.31 -52.73
C ILE A 30 -20.31 -30.99 -54.06
N ASN A 31 -19.86 -30.27 -55.12
CA ASN A 31 -19.80 -30.82 -56.49
C ASN A 31 -21.11 -31.48 -56.92
N ASP A 32 -22.26 -30.84 -56.65
CA ASP A 32 -23.59 -31.30 -56.94
C ASP A 32 -24.06 -32.60 -56.20
N ALA A 33 -23.22 -33.13 -55.37
CA ALA A 33 -23.58 -34.27 -54.49
C ALA A 33 -24.01 -33.72 -53.11
N THR A 34 -25.16 -34.23 -52.64
CA THR A 34 -25.62 -33.98 -51.24
C THR A 34 -24.96 -34.95 -50.33
N GLY A 35 -24.20 -34.39 -49.35
CA GLY A 35 -23.49 -35.21 -48.32
C GLY A 35 -24.40 -35.58 -47.14
N ASP A 36 -23.78 -35.98 -46.03
CA ASP A 36 -24.44 -36.38 -44.80
C ASP A 36 -25.24 -35.25 -44.15
N ALA A 37 -26.24 -35.61 -43.38
CA ALA A 37 -27.04 -34.67 -42.60
C ALA A 37 -26.36 -34.35 -41.28
N TYR A 38 -26.15 -33.05 -40.97
CA TYR A 38 -25.59 -32.53 -39.72
C TYR A 38 -26.68 -31.80 -38.93
N ARG A 39 -26.57 -31.78 -37.61
CA ARG A 39 -27.48 -31.01 -36.77
C ARG A 39 -26.89 -29.60 -36.51
N TRP A 40 -27.71 -28.58 -36.55
CA TRP A 40 -27.28 -27.23 -36.18
C TRP A 40 -26.75 -27.14 -34.77
N SER A 41 -27.30 -27.94 -33.82
CA SER A 41 -26.84 -28.01 -32.43
C SER A 41 -25.43 -28.55 -32.25
N ASP A 42 -24.88 -29.22 -33.25
CA ASP A 42 -23.54 -29.79 -33.22
C ASP A 42 -22.49 -28.84 -33.75
N LEU A 43 -22.91 -27.74 -34.37
CA LEU A 43 -21.98 -26.66 -34.82
C LEU A 43 -21.43 -25.94 -33.60
N VAL A 44 -20.15 -25.59 -33.69
CA VAL A 44 -19.45 -24.69 -32.76
C VAL A 44 -18.71 -23.63 -33.55
N PHE A 45 -18.82 -22.40 -33.10
CA PHE A 45 -18.05 -21.31 -33.68
C PHE A 45 -16.55 -21.49 -33.34
N ARG A 46 -15.69 -21.37 -34.35
CA ARG A 46 -14.24 -21.57 -34.23
C ARG A 46 -13.43 -20.28 -34.42
N GLY A 47 -14.10 -19.18 -34.79
CA GLY A 47 -13.47 -17.89 -34.97
C GLY A 47 -13.76 -17.28 -36.34
N ILE A 48 -13.12 -16.13 -36.61
CA ILE A 48 -13.15 -15.43 -37.89
C ILE A 48 -11.75 -15.54 -38.52
N ARG A 49 -11.70 -15.95 -39.79
CA ARG A 49 -10.45 -16.00 -40.57
C ARG A 49 -10.68 -15.30 -41.91
N ASN A 50 -9.91 -14.25 -42.18
CA ASN A 50 -10.04 -13.45 -43.41
C ASN A 50 -11.52 -13.05 -43.66
N ASP A 51 -12.14 -12.41 -42.69
CA ASP A 51 -13.57 -12.00 -42.69
C ASP A 51 -14.59 -13.14 -42.88
N THR A 52 -14.16 -14.39 -42.83
CA THR A 52 -15.02 -15.56 -42.94
C THR A 52 -15.30 -16.14 -41.58
N ARG A 53 -16.57 -16.29 -41.20
CA ARG A 53 -16.99 -16.99 -39.98
C ARG A 53 -16.77 -18.50 -40.18
N VAL A 54 -15.98 -19.10 -39.28
CA VAL A 54 -15.61 -20.51 -39.31
C VAL A 54 -16.33 -21.29 -38.24
N PHE A 55 -16.94 -22.37 -38.60
CA PHE A 55 -17.62 -23.28 -37.70
C PHE A 55 -17.00 -24.68 -37.80
N GLY A 56 -17.04 -25.43 -36.70
CA GLY A 56 -16.65 -26.84 -36.63
C GLY A 56 -17.76 -27.69 -36.05
N LEU A 57 -17.64 -29.00 -36.11
CA LEU A 57 -18.50 -29.91 -35.41
C LEU A 57 -17.92 -30.32 -34.04
N LYS A 58 -18.80 -30.55 -33.03
CA LYS A 58 -18.40 -30.98 -31.67
C LYS A 58 -17.67 -32.32 -31.69
N ALA A 59 -18.18 -33.24 -32.47
CA ALA A 59 -17.73 -34.63 -32.45
C ALA A 59 -16.67 -34.99 -33.51
N VAL A 60 -16.42 -34.12 -34.50
CA VAL A 60 -15.54 -34.42 -35.61
C VAL A 60 -14.33 -33.45 -35.61
N ARG A 61 -13.17 -33.98 -35.25
CA ARG A 61 -11.92 -33.18 -35.19
C ARG A 61 -11.47 -32.88 -36.62
N GLY A 62 -11.16 -31.59 -36.88
CA GLY A 62 -10.68 -31.16 -38.17
C GLY A 62 -11.78 -30.78 -39.16
N TRP A 63 -13.03 -31.17 -38.97
CA TRP A 63 -14.16 -30.76 -39.78
C TRP A 63 -14.42 -29.28 -39.60
N GLN A 64 -14.49 -28.53 -40.69
CA GLN A 64 -14.72 -27.07 -40.68
C GLN A 64 -15.51 -26.62 -41.88
N ILE A 65 -16.38 -25.65 -41.68
CA ILE A 65 -16.98 -24.86 -42.75
C ILE A 65 -16.71 -23.38 -42.50
N GLY A 66 -16.53 -22.63 -43.58
CA GLY A 66 -16.48 -21.17 -43.54
C GLY A 66 -17.52 -20.59 -44.48
N LEU A 67 -18.32 -19.63 -43.99
CA LEU A 67 -19.38 -19.00 -44.72
C LEU A 67 -18.83 -17.90 -45.61
N ILE A 68 -19.11 -17.93 -46.92
CA ILE A 68 -18.60 -16.99 -47.92
C ILE A 68 -19.73 -16.04 -48.35
N GLY A 69 -19.50 -14.72 -48.30
CA GLY A 69 -20.44 -13.71 -48.76
C GLY A 69 -21.69 -13.55 -47.87
N GLU A 70 -22.81 -13.22 -48.48
CA GLU A 70 -24.07 -13.07 -47.75
C GLU A 70 -24.63 -14.43 -47.31
N VAL A 71 -25.05 -14.51 -46.05
CA VAL A 71 -25.60 -15.70 -45.45
C VAL A 71 -27.13 -15.64 -45.56
N ASP A 72 -27.70 -16.72 -46.08
CA ASP A 72 -29.17 -16.86 -46.16
C ASP A 72 -29.79 -16.73 -44.74
N PRO A 73 -30.83 -15.92 -44.54
CA PRO A 73 -31.49 -15.75 -43.27
C PRO A 73 -31.93 -17.08 -42.61
N ALA A 74 -32.31 -18.08 -43.41
CA ALA A 74 -32.70 -19.42 -42.92
C ALA A 74 -31.50 -20.17 -42.34
N VAL A 75 -30.28 -19.96 -42.83
CA VAL A 75 -29.04 -20.48 -42.28
C VAL A 75 -28.62 -19.68 -41.04
N GLU A 76 -28.66 -18.34 -41.14
CA GLU A 76 -28.24 -17.42 -40.07
C GLU A 76 -29.00 -17.70 -38.76
N ALA A 77 -30.34 -17.95 -38.86
CA ALA A 77 -31.20 -18.22 -37.71
C ALA A 77 -30.79 -19.45 -36.87
N HIS A 78 -30.04 -20.38 -37.49
CA HIS A 78 -29.64 -21.63 -36.84
C HIS A 78 -28.16 -21.67 -36.43
N LEU A 79 -27.37 -20.67 -36.82
CA LEU A 79 -25.95 -20.62 -36.49
C LEU A 79 -25.75 -20.36 -34.99
N PRO A 80 -24.79 -21.06 -34.37
CA PRO A 80 -24.42 -20.75 -33.01
C PRO A 80 -23.94 -19.29 -32.91
N GLY A 81 -24.41 -18.59 -31.89
CA GLY A 81 -24.01 -17.21 -31.62
C GLY A 81 -22.49 -17.06 -31.54
N VAL A 82 -22.00 -15.99 -32.13
CA VAL A 82 -20.59 -15.62 -32.08
C VAL A 82 -20.28 -15.08 -30.69
N GLU A 83 -19.68 -15.92 -29.82
CA GLU A 83 -19.17 -15.44 -28.52
C GLU A 83 -17.97 -14.53 -28.81
N ARG A 84 -18.13 -13.19 -28.68
CA ARG A 84 -17.07 -12.21 -28.88
C ARG A 84 -16.21 -12.00 -27.66
N PHE A 85 -16.85 -11.96 -26.49
CA PHE A 85 -16.23 -11.61 -25.20
C PHE A 85 -16.43 -12.68 -24.12
N GLY A 86 -17.06 -13.81 -24.49
CA GLY A 86 -17.45 -14.87 -23.57
C GLY A 86 -18.91 -14.77 -23.13
N ARG A 87 -19.52 -15.94 -22.81
CA ARG A 87 -20.97 -16.09 -22.60
C ARG A 87 -21.58 -15.08 -21.64
N TRP A 88 -20.85 -14.71 -20.58
CA TRP A 88 -21.37 -13.79 -19.57
C TRP A 88 -21.44 -12.36 -20.10
N ILE A 89 -20.35 -11.87 -20.72
CA ILE A 89 -20.29 -10.49 -21.28
C ILE A 89 -21.25 -10.37 -22.45
N ASP A 90 -21.33 -11.39 -23.32
CA ASP A 90 -22.23 -11.39 -24.47
C ASP A 90 -23.70 -11.41 -24.06
N ARG A 91 -24.04 -12.01 -22.89
CA ARG A 91 -25.41 -12.03 -22.35
C ARG A 91 -25.79 -10.69 -21.70
N VAL A 92 -24.87 -10.08 -20.94
CA VAL A 92 -25.15 -8.86 -20.16
C VAL A 92 -24.94 -7.60 -21.02
N GLY A 93 -24.10 -7.69 -22.04
CA GLY A 93 -23.65 -6.57 -22.85
C GLY A 93 -22.32 -5.97 -22.37
N LEU A 94 -21.54 -5.43 -23.31
CA LEU A 94 -20.19 -4.93 -23.01
C LEU A 94 -20.21 -3.75 -22.00
N VAL A 95 -21.13 -2.82 -22.17
CA VAL A 95 -21.21 -1.61 -21.30
C VAL A 95 -21.61 -1.99 -19.87
N PRO A 96 -22.67 -2.75 -19.59
CA PRO A 96 -22.99 -3.20 -18.23
C PRO A 96 -21.87 -4.06 -17.61
N ALA A 97 -21.24 -4.95 -18.38
CA ALA A 97 -20.13 -5.75 -17.91
C ALA A 97 -18.92 -4.90 -17.49
N ALA A 98 -18.60 -3.85 -18.26
CA ALA A 98 -17.55 -2.89 -17.91
C ALA A 98 -17.89 -2.12 -16.63
N ILE A 99 -19.12 -1.65 -16.47
CA ILE A 99 -19.57 -0.94 -15.25
C ILE A 99 -19.46 -1.86 -14.01
N ILE A 100 -19.89 -3.12 -14.13
CA ILE A 100 -19.79 -4.09 -13.03
C ILE A 100 -18.31 -4.34 -12.69
N SER A 101 -17.46 -4.52 -13.69
CA SER A 101 -16.03 -4.75 -13.47
C SER A 101 -15.34 -3.57 -12.77
N VAL A 102 -15.65 -2.34 -13.19
CA VAL A 102 -15.16 -1.11 -12.55
C VAL A 102 -15.69 -1.01 -11.12
N GLY A 103 -16.97 -1.29 -10.90
CA GLY A 103 -17.56 -1.30 -9.55
C GLY A 103 -16.91 -2.31 -8.62
N LEU A 104 -16.69 -3.53 -9.08
CA LEU A 104 -16.00 -4.58 -8.30
C LEU A 104 -14.54 -4.20 -8.01
N SER A 105 -13.84 -3.64 -8.98
CA SER A 105 -12.46 -3.16 -8.79
C SER A 105 -12.38 -2.03 -7.79
N ALA A 106 -13.29 -1.07 -7.86
CA ALA A 106 -13.38 0.03 -6.89
C ALA A 106 -13.71 -0.47 -5.49
N ALA A 107 -14.64 -1.43 -5.35
CA ALA A 107 -14.98 -2.06 -4.08
C ALA A 107 -13.81 -2.85 -3.49
N ALA A 108 -13.09 -3.61 -4.31
CA ALA A 108 -11.89 -4.33 -3.88
C ALA A 108 -10.80 -3.36 -3.39
N LEU A 109 -10.54 -2.30 -4.14
CA LEU A 109 -9.58 -1.26 -3.75
C LEU A 109 -10.00 -0.59 -2.43
N PHE A 110 -11.28 -0.24 -2.28
CA PHE A 110 -11.81 0.34 -1.05
C PHE A 110 -11.61 -0.59 0.16
N ILE A 111 -11.90 -1.89 0.00
CA ILE A 111 -11.68 -2.90 1.05
C ILE A 111 -10.19 -2.96 1.42
N ILE A 112 -9.28 -3.02 0.45
CA ILE A 112 -7.84 -3.10 0.70
C ILE A 112 -7.33 -1.85 1.44
N VAL A 113 -7.80 -0.67 1.06
CA VAL A 113 -7.39 0.60 1.69
C VAL A 113 -7.96 0.75 3.10
N LYS A 114 -9.20 0.28 3.32
CA LYS A 114 -9.91 0.47 4.60
C LYS A 114 -9.80 -0.70 5.58
N SER A 115 -9.59 -1.92 5.10
CA SER A 115 -9.48 -3.09 5.99
C SER A 115 -8.35 -3.00 7.04
N PRO A 116 -7.18 -2.36 6.78
CA PRO A 116 -6.16 -2.18 7.81
C PRO A 116 -6.65 -1.48 9.08
N ASP A 117 -7.57 -0.52 8.95
CA ASP A 117 -8.13 0.22 10.09
C ASP A 117 -8.90 -0.70 11.05
N TYR A 118 -9.50 -1.77 10.53
CA TYR A 118 -10.26 -2.77 11.28
C TYR A 118 -9.43 -3.99 11.68
N ILE A 119 -8.44 -4.37 10.87
CA ILE A 119 -7.60 -5.56 11.10
C ILE A 119 -6.50 -5.28 12.11
N ALA A 120 -5.84 -4.11 12.04
CA ALA A 120 -4.73 -3.78 12.93
C ALA A 120 -5.11 -3.93 14.43
N PRO A 121 -6.27 -3.49 14.92
CA PRO A 121 -6.66 -3.69 16.31
C PRO A 121 -6.81 -5.15 16.74
N LEU A 122 -7.01 -6.08 15.79
CA LEU A 122 -7.17 -7.50 16.04
C LEU A 122 -5.83 -8.25 16.07
N VAL A 123 -4.75 -7.65 15.59
CA VAL A 123 -3.41 -8.26 15.61
C VAL A 123 -2.93 -8.38 17.07
N PRO A 124 -2.54 -9.57 17.55
CA PRO A 124 -2.00 -9.71 18.89
C PRO A 124 -0.73 -8.88 19.09
N LEU A 125 -0.60 -8.23 20.25
CA LEU A 125 0.58 -7.40 20.56
C LEU A 125 1.90 -8.18 20.46
N SER A 126 1.88 -9.47 20.78
CA SER A 126 3.05 -10.33 20.65
C SER A 126 3.53 -10.53 19.20
N TRP A 127 2.63 -10.42 18.24
CA TRP A 127 2.98 -10.45 16.81
C TRP A 127 3.56 -9.11 16.36
N GLU A 128 2.96 -8.02 16.80
CA GLU A 128 3.52 -6.68 16.55
C GLU A 128 4.94 -6.56 17.11
N GLN A 129 5.17 -7.05 18.33
CA GLN A 129 6.50 -7.05 18.94
C GLN A 129 7.51 -7.85 18.13
N LYS A 130 7.14 -9.04 17.64
CA LYS A 130 8.04 -9.85 16.79
C LYS A 130 8.39 -9.14 15.49
N ILE A 131 7.41 -8.47 14.86
CA ILE A 131 7.64 -7.68 13.64
C ILE A 131 8.59 -6.51 13.97
N GLY A 132 8.31 -5.75 15.03
CA GLY A 132 9.15 -4.63 15.45
C GLY A 132 10.57 -5.06 15.82
N ASP A 133 10.74 -6.17 16.56
CA ASP A 133 12.06 -6.70 16.92
C ASP A 133 12.85 -7.15 15.67
N ALA A 134 12.18 -7.74 14.66
CA ALA A 134 12.82 -8.06 13.39
C ALA A 134 13.30 -6.80 12.65
N MET A 135 12.48 -5.74 12.64
CA MET A 135 12.83 -4.46 12.02
C MET A 135 13.98 -3.72 12.74
N ILE A 136 14.15 -3.92 14.05
CA ILE A 136 15.29 -3.38 14.80
C ILE A 136 16.63 -3.90 14.22
N GLY A 137 16.65 -5.14 13.72
CA GLY A 137 17.81 -5.73 13.07
C GLY A 137 18.32 -4.95 11.86
N ASP A 138 17.43 -4.28 11.12
CA ASP A 138 17.75 -3.50 9.92
C ASP A 138 18.58 -2.24 10.26
N PHE A 139 18.52 -1.74 11.50
CA PHE A 139 19.35 -0.63 11.95
C PHE A 139 20.82 -1.04 12.22
N GLY A 140 21.11 -2.35 12.26
CA GLY A 140 22.46 -2.86 12.51
C GLY A 140 23.08 -2.33 13.81
N GLY A 141 24.38 -2.05 13.80
CA GLY A 141 25.12 -1.50 14.94
C GLY A 141 24.98 0.02 15.15
N ARG A 142 23.91 0.65 14.62
CA ARG A 142 23.75 2.11 14.65
C ARG A 142 23.09 2.65 15.93
N PHE A 143 22.78 1.84 16.91
CA PHE A 143 22.21 2.33 18.17
C PHE A 143 23.25 2.93 19.06
N CYS A 144 23.02 4.16 19.52
CA CYS A 144 23.93 4.88 20.41
C CYS A 144 23.69 4.49 21.87
N ASN A 145 24.75 4.11 22.57
CA ASN A 145 24.74 3.70 23.97
C ASN A 145 25.75 4.49 24.79
N GLY A 146 26.05 5.74 24.43
CA GLY A 146 26.95 6.62 25.19
C GLY A 146 26.44 6.85 26.61
N PRO A 147 27.36 7.12 27.57
CA PRO A 147 27.06 7.17 29.01
C PRO A 147 25.92 8.14 29.35
N GLY A 148 24.92 7.66 30.09
CA GLY A 148 23.79 8.44 30.57
C GLY A 148 22.74 8.81 29.50
N GLY A 149 22.99 8.47 28.23
CA GLY A 149 22.08 8.84 27.13
C GLY A 149 20.80 8.02 27.14
N GLN A 150 20.90 6.71 27.27
CA GLN A 150 19.73 5.83 27.34
C GLN A 150 18.91 6.10 28.60
N GLU A 151 19.56 6.29 29.74
CA GLU A 151 18.88 6.61 31.01
C GLU A 151 18.12 7.95 30.92
N ALA A 152 18.68 8.93 30.23
CA ALA A 152 18.01 10.22 30.01
C ALA A 152 16.78 10.08 29.09
N LEU A 153 16.90 9.28 28.03
CA LEU A 153 15.80 9.00 27.11
C LEU A 153 14.68 8.20 27.80
N ASP A 154 15.03 7.21 28.62
CA ASP A 154 14.06 6.45 29.40
C ASP A 154 13.37 7.32 30.46
N ALA A 155 14.10 8.25 31.08
CA ALA A 155 13.53 9.21 32.01
C ALA A 155 12.52 10.14 31.30
N LEU A 156 12.86 10.62 30.12
CA LEU A 156 11.96 11.42 29.28
C LEU A 156 10.66 10.65 28.94
N ALA A 157 10.80 9.44 28.41
CA ALA A 157 9.69 8.59 28.05
C ALA A 157 8.78 8.29 29.24
N LYS A 158 9.37 7.95 30.38
CA LYS A 158 8.64 7.69 31.64
C LYS A 158 7.96 8.96 32.17
N ARG A 159 8.59 10.11 32.02
CA ARG A 159 8.03 11.41 32.45
C ARG A 159 6.75 11.75 31.70
N ILE A 160 6.75 11.60 30.38
CA ILE A 160 5.60 11.99 29.54
C ILE A 160 4.54 10.88 29.46
N ALA A 161 4.91 9.61 29.54
CA ALA A 161 4.01 8.49 29.32
C ALA A 161 4.16 7.36 30.36
N PRO A 162 4.09 7.64 31.67
CA PRO A 162 4.31 6.63 32.73
C PRO A 162 3.30 5.47 32.69
N GLN A 163 2.13 5.69 32.04
CA GLN A 163 1.07 4.70 31.92
C GLN A 163 1.23 3.75 30.72
N VAL A 164 2.22 3.99 29.81
CA VAL A 164 2.45 3.15 28.64
C VAL A 164 3.47 2.08 29.00
N SER A 165 2.98 0.87 29.24
CA SER A 165 3.85 -0.27 29.53
C SER A 165 4.47 -0.84 28.25
N GLY A 166 5.72 -1.31 28.35
CA GLY A 166 6.41 -1.95 27.23
C GLY A 166 6.94 -0.98 26.16
N LEU A 167 6.83 0.34 26.39
CA LEU A 167 7.44 1.33 25.54
C LEU A 167 8.96 1.23 25.62
N LYS A 168 9.62 1.08 24.47
CA LYS A 168 11.08 1.10 24.33
C LYS A 168 11.44 2.29 23.45
N VAL A 169 12.39 3.10 23.90
CA VAL A 169 12.88 4.24 23.08
C VAL A 169 14.38 4.10 22.94
N ARG A 170 14.91 4.29 21.74
CA ARG A 170 16.34 4.18 21.44
C ARG A 170 16.80 5.31 20.54
N VAL A 171 18.09 5.65 20.58
CA VAL A 171 18.72 6.59 19.66
C VAL A 171 19.47 5.82 18.59
N ALA A 172 19.25 6.18 17.31
CA ALA A 172 20.03 5.68 16.19
C ALA A 172 20.97 6.77 15.65
N ASN A 173 22.20 6.39 15.33
CA ASN A 173 23.22 7.29 14.73
C ASN A 173 22.92 7.54 13.24
N ILE A 174 21.82 8.21 12.97
CA ILE A 174 21.35 8.57 11.63
C ILE A 174 21.21 10.07 11.57
N ASN A 175 21.85 10.71 10.57
CA ASN A 175 21.85 12.15 10.40
C ASN A 175 20.61 12.63 9.60
N MET A 176 19.43 12.23 10.07
CA MET A 176 18.15 12.66 9.53
C MET A 176 17.32 13.25 10.68
N VAL A 177 16.62 14.33 10.44
CA VAL A 177 15.67 14.88 11.41
C VAL A 177 14.40 14.01 11.34
N ASN A 178 14.36 12.95 12.16
CA ASN A 178 13.21 12.06 12.21
C ASN A 178 13.16 11.26 13.51
N ALA A 179 11.98 10.72 13.81
CA ALA A 179 11.74 9.64 14.74
C ALA A 179 10.78 8.65 14.10
N VAL A 180 10.86 7.37 14.45
CA VAL A 180 10.05 6.32 13.83
C VAL A 180 9.51 5.41 14.92
N ALA A 181 8.19 5.27 14.95
CA ALA A 181 7.54 4.24 15.73
C ALA A 181 7.57 2.91 14.95
N LEU A 182 7.92 1.83 15.64
CA LEU A 182 7.85 0.46 15.14
C LEU A 182 6.67 -0.29 15.76
N PRO A 183 6.15 -1.32 15.10
CA PRO A 183 5.13 -2.18 15.68
C PRO A 183 5.57 -2.72 17.06
N GLY A 184 4.64 -2.87 17.98
CA GLY A 184 4.92 -3.42 19.30
C GLY A 184 5.52 -2.46 20.32
N GLY A 185 5.62 -1.14 19.99
CA GLY A 185 5.91 -0.10 20.99
C GLY A 185 7.38 0.32 21.09
N THR A 186 8.21 0.02 20.10
CA THR A 186 9.56 0.59 20.02
C THR A 186 9.55 1.88 19.22
N ILE A 187 10.19 2.93 19.73
CA ILE A 187 10.39 4.21 19.05
C ILE A 187 11.87 4.44 18.88
N ILE A 188 12.28 4.83 17.68
CA ILE A 188 13.68 5.12 17.36
C ILE A 188 13.79 6.61 17.05
N VAL A 189 14.58 7.31 17.84
CA VAL A 189 14.90 8.73 17.67
C VAL A 189 16.20 8.82 16.89
N PHE A 190 16.23 9.54 15.79
CA PHE A 190 17.45 9.70 15.01
C PHE A 190 18.32 10.82 15.56
N ARG A 191 19.63 10.64 15.49
CA ARG A 191 20.60 11.65 15.95
C ARG A 191 20.32 13.04 15.37
N GLY A 192 19.96 13.14 14.10
CA GLY A 192 19.65 14.43 13.47
C GLY A 192 18.48 15.16 14.14
N LEU A 193 17.47 14.44 14.65
CA LEU A 193 16.39 15.04 15.43
C LEU A 193 16.87 15.61 16.75
N LEU A 194 17.76 14.89 17.48
CA LEU A 194 18.34 15.36 18.73
C LEU A 194 19.16 16.65 18.51
N GLN A 195 19.90 16.73 17.39
CA GLN A 195 20.71 17.89 17.04
C GLN A 195 19.88 19.10 16.62
N GLU A 196 18.70 18.89 16.04
CA GLU A 196 17.77 19.97 15.66
C GLU A 196 16.92 20.47 16.83
N ALA A 197 16.63 19.60 17.80
CA ALA A 197 15.87 19.95 19.00
C ALA A 197 16.64 20.90 19.91
N LYS A 198 15.99 22.00 20.33
CA LYS A 198 16.60 23.06 21.16
C LYS A 198 16.36 22.87 22.65
N SER A 199 15.37 22.07 23.02
CA SER A 199 15.02 21.77 24.40
C SER A 199 14.51 20.34 24.57
N PRO A 200 14.56 19.77 25.77
CA PRO A 200 13.97 18.48 26.05
C PRO A 200 12.45 18.47 25.83
N ASP A 201 11.78 19.61 25.95
CA ASP A 201 10.32 19.75 25.76
C ASP A 201 9.93 19.64 24.29
N GLU A 202 10.81 20.08 23.37
CA GLU A 202 10.61 19.83 21.92
C GLU A 202 10.63 18.34 21.61
N LEU A 203 11.64 17.63 22.14
CA LEU A 203 11.74 16.18 21.98
C LEU A 203 10.58 15.46 22.66
N ALA A 204 10.12 15.94 23.82
CA ALA A 204 8.97 15.40 24.54
C ALA A 204 7.69 15.45 23.68
N GLY A 205 7.49 16.54 22.97
CA GLY A 205 6.35 16.67 22.06
C GLY A 205 6.42 15.70 20.86
N VAL A 206 7.58 15.57 20.22
CA VAL A 206 7.80 14.62 19.13
C VAL A 206 7.64 13.19 19.64
N LEU A 207 8.26 12.84 20.77
CA LEU A 207 8.12 11.50 21.36
C LEU A 207 6.67 11.21 21.74
N GLY A 208 5.95 12.19 22.29
CA GLY A 208 4.53 12.06 22.60
C GLY A 208 3.67 11.80 21.36
N HIS A 209 4.03 12.39 20.22
CA HIS A 209 3.39 12.15 18.93
C HIS A 209 3.63 10.72 18.44
N GLU A 210 4.87 10.23 18.48
CA GLU A 210 5.20 8.84 18.13
C GLU A 210 4.47 7.84 19.03
N ILE A 211 4.37 8.11 20.33
CA ILE A 211 3.58 7.30 21.27
C ILE A 211 2.09 7.31 20.86
N GLY A 212 1.59 8.40 20.28
CA GLY A 212 0.26 8.50 19.69
C GLY A 212 0.06 7.46 18.59
N HIS A 213 0.99 7.37 17.64
CA HIS A 213 0.97 6.39 16.55
C HIS A 213 1.04 4.95 17.04
N VAL A 214 1.91 4.67 18.04
CA VAL A 214 1.97 3.35 18.68
C VAL A 214 0.62 2.98 19.30
N ARG A 215 0.02 3.90 20.07
CA ARG A 215 -1.25 3.68 20.74
C ARG A 215 -2.42 3.42 19.77
N ASN A 216 -2.46 4.17 18.69
CA ASN A 216 -3.50 4.05 17.67
C ASN A 216 -3.24 2.90 16.68
N ARG A 217 -2.08 2.22 16.80
CA ARG A 217 -1.60 1.17 15.89
C ARG A 217 -1.48 1.64 14.43
N ASP A 218 -1.22 2.93 14.23
CA ASP A 218 -1.11 3.54 12.90
C ASP A 218 0.02 2.90 12.08
N VAL A 219 1.11 2.48 12.75
CA VAL A 219 2.24 1.76 12.14
C VAL A 219 1.79 0.42 11.57
N MET A 220 1.03 -0.36 12.35
CA MET A 220 0.51 -1.66 11.89
C MET A 220 -0.50 -1.48 10.75
N GLN A 221 -1.35 -0.46 10.81
CA GLN A 221 -2.26 -0.11 9.71
C GLN A 221 -1.49 0.23 8.45
N SER A 222 -0.41 1.01 8.56
CA SER A 222 0.45 1.39 7.44
C SER A 222 1.13 0.16 6.80
N LEU A 223 1.68 -0.76 7.61
CA LEU A 223 2.27 -2.01 7.14
C LEU A 223 1.25 -2.90 6.43
N LEU A 224 0.07 -3.08 7.00
CA LEU A 224 -0.99 -3.87 6.38
C LEU A 224 -1.46 -3.25 5.05
N ARG A 225 -1.52 -1.92 4.98
CA ARG A 225 -1.89 -1.20 3.75
C ARG A 225 -0.82 -1.37 2.67
N GLN A 226 0.45 -1.27 3.02
CA GLN A 226 1.57 -1.50 2.10
C GLN A 226 1.60 -2.95 1.61
N ALA A 227 1.44 -3.93 2.50
CA ALA A 227 1.37 -5.33 2.14
C ALA A 227 0.21 -5.61 1.18
N GLY A 228 -0.98 -5.06 1.45
CA GLY A 228 -2.15 -5.19 0.57
C GLY A 228 -1.92 -4.59 -0.82
N LEU A 229 -1.29 -3.42 -0.90
CA LEU A 229 -0.94 -2.79 -2.18
C LEU A 229 0.14 -3.57 -2.93
N SER A 230 1.15 -4.09 -2.24
CA SER A 230 2.20 -4.91 -2.85
C SER A 230 1.63 -6.18 -3.49
N VAL A 231 0.68 -6.85 -2.83
CA VAL A 231 -0.03 -8.01 -3.40
C VAL A 231 -0.79 -7.62 -4.67
N LEU A 232 -1.51 -6.50 -4.67
CA LEU A 232 -2.25 -6.01 -5.84
C LEU A 232 -1.35 -5.72 -7.04
N LEU A 233 -0.18 -5.13 -6.79
CA LEU A 233 0.76 -4.75 -7.83
C LEU A 233 1.66 -5.90 -8.30
N GLY A 234 1.46 -7.12 -7.77
CA GLY A 234 2.26 -8.30 -8.12
C GLY A 234 3.69 -8.26 -7.59
N GLY A 235 3.97 -7.35 -6.66
CA GLY A 235 5.30 -7.13 -6.09
C GLY A 235 5.47 -7.75 -4.72
N PHE A 236 5.41 -9.08 -4.58
CA PHE A 236 5.85 -9.76 -3.37
C PHE A 236 7.35 -10.08 -3.48
N SER A 237 8.20 -9.07 -3.37
CA SER A 237 9.61 -9.30 -3.10
C SER A 237 9.75 -9.51 -1.59
N GLY A 238 10.03 -10.75 -1.19
CA GLY A 238 10.19 -11.14 0.21
C GLY A 238 11.47 -10.61 0.88
N ASP A 239 11.93 -9.44 0.50
CA ASP A 239 13.13 -8.82 1.04
C ASP A 239 12.78 -8.06 2.32
N ALA A 240 13.07 -8.66 3.46
CA ALA A 240 12.79 -8.10 4.78
C ALA A 240 13.54 -6.77 5.04
N GLY A 241 14.65 -6.50 4.33
CA GLY A 241 15.48 -5.30 4.50
C GLY A 241 14.85 -3.99 4.02
N GLY A 242 13.73 -4.03 3.30
CA GLY A 242 13.02 -2.83 2.83
C GLY A 242 11.96 -2.28 3.77
N TYR A 243 11.65 -2.96 4.89
CA TYR A 243 10.53 -2.55 5.74
C TYR A 243 10.81 -1.26 6.53
N VAL A 244 12.03 -1.04 6.99
CA VAL A 244 12.39 0.20 7.71
C VAL A 244 12.34 1.40 6.77
N GLY A 245 12.90 1.27 5.56
CA GLY A 245 12.82 2.32 4.54
C GLY A 245 11.38 2.69 4.19
N SER A 246 10.53 1.69 4.06
CA SER A 246 9.11 1.93 3.78
C SER A 246 8.35 2.55 4.94
N LEU A 247 8.76 2.32 6.20
CA LEU A 247 8.16 3.01 7.36
C LEU A 247 8.66 4.45 7.49
N VAL A 248 9.95 4.70 7.25
CA VAL A 248 10.51 6.07 7.26
C VAL A 248 9.86 6.94 6.20
N SER A 249 9.47 6.35 5.06
CA SER A 249 8.76 7.04 3.97
C SER A 249 7.23 6.89 4.03
N ALA A 250 6.68 6.13 5.00
CA ALA A 250 5.25 5.96 5.14
C ALA A 250 4.56 7.26 5.57
N THR A 251 3.65 7.75 4.75
CA THR A 251 2.84 8.93 5.09
C THR A 251 1.59 8.52 5.84
N TYR A 252 1.39 9.04 7.03
CA TYR A 252 0.17 8.85 7.80
C TYR A 252 -0.99 9.70 7.27
N SER A 253 -2.22 9.26 7.51
CA SER A 253 -3.39 10.06 7.16
C SER A 253 -3.46 11.33 8.03
N ARG A 254 -4.08 12.39 7.52
CA ARG A 254 -4.29 13.63 8.29
C ARG A 254 -5.04 13.41 9.60
N GLU A 255 -5.92 12.41 9.63
CA GLU A 255 -6.66 12.04 10.84
C GLU A 255 -5.73 11.37 11.86
N ALA A 256 -4.87 10.43 11.43
CA ALA A 256 -3.86 9.81 12.28
C ALA A 256 -2.91 10.86 12.89
N GLU A 257 -2.41 11.80 12.07
CA GLU A 257 -1.58 12.92 12.53
C GLU A 257 -2.28 13.79 13.58
N THR A 258 -3.54 14.16 13.31
CA THR A 258 -4.34 14.97 14.26
C THR A 258 -4.57 14.24 15.60
N ASN A 259 -4.82 12.94 15.54
CA ASN A 259 -5.01 12.10 16.71
C ASN A 259 -3.70 11.93 17.51
N ALA A 260 -2.57 11.76 16.84
CA ALA A 260 -1.24 11.67 17.44
C ALA A 260 -0.86 12.99 18.11
N ASP A 261 -1.05 14.14 17.44
CA ASP A 261 -0.83 15.47 18.04
C ASP A 261 -1.70 15.72 19.26
N ALA A 262 -2.98 15.40 19.17
CA ALA A 262 -3.89 15.55 20.31
C ALA A 262 -3.48 14.63 21.49
N TYR A 263 -2.90 13.47 21.21
CA TYR A 263 -2.37 12.58 22.23
C TYR A 263 -1.10 13.14 22.87
N ALA A 264 -0.15 13.62 22.06
CA ALA A 264 1.07 14.30 22.53
C ALA A 264 0.74 15.48 23.47
N ILE A 265 -0.16 16.35 23.07
CA ILE A 265 -0.62 17.49 23.88
C ILE A 265 -1.18 17.02 25.22
N ARG A 266 -1.99 15.94 25.25
CA ARG A 266 -2.52 15.38 26.50
C ARG A 266 -1.41 14.83 27.39
N LEU A 267 -0.40 14.16 26.81
CA LEU A 267 0.74 13.63 27.57
C LEU A 267 1.56 14.77 28.20
N MET A 268 1.91 15.78 27.40
CA MET A 268 2.67 16.95 27.87
C MET A 268 1.92 17.69 28.97
N LYS A 269 0.62 17.90 28.81
CA LYS A 269 -0.22 18.52 29.85
C LYS A 269 -0.22 17.74 31.15
N ARG A 270 -0.35 16.40 31.11
CA ARG A 270 -0.32 15.54 32.30
C ARG A 270 1.05 15.55 32.98
N ALA A 271 2.10 15.62 32.21
CA ALA A 271 3.47 15.70 32.67
C ALA A 271 3.89 17.10 33.13
N ASN A 272 3.02 18.10 32.98
CA ASN A 272 3.33 19.52 33.22
C ASN A 272 4.57 20.01 32.41
N VAL A 273 4.68 19.58 31.16
CA VAL A 273 5.73 19.94 30.19
C VAL A 273 5.17 20.94 29.17
N SER A 274 5.96 21.95 28.79
CA SER A 274 5.50 23.03 27.91
C SER A 274 5.26 22.57 26.46
N PRO A 275 4.04 22.68 25.92
CA PRO A 275 3.81 22.40 24.51
C PRO A 275 4.24 23.56 23.58
N ALA A 276 4.58 24.73 24.13
CA ALA A 276 5.00 25.89 23.35
C ALA A 276 6.31 25.66 22.60
N ASP A 277 7.25 24.93 23.21
CA ASP A 277 8.53 24.59 22.59
C ASP A 277 8.31 23.68 21.38
N THR A 278 7.45 22.67 21.51
CA THR A 278 7.08 21.80 20.37
C THR A 278 6.44 22.59 19.22
N ALA A 279 5.60 23.60 19.52
CA ALA A 279 5.07 24.49 18.50
C ALA A 279 6.20 25.25 17.80
N GLY A 280 7.22 25.71 18.54
CA GLY A 280 8.43 26.36 18.00
C GLY A 280 9.24 25.43 17.10
N PHE A 281 9.37 24.15 17.47
CA PHE A 281 10.02 23.13 16.66
C PHE A 281 9.30 22.96 15.31
N PHE A 282 7.99 22.77 15.29
CA PHE A 282 7.22 22.66 14.05
C PHE A 282 7.25 23.91 13.19
N ALA A 283 7.25 25.09 13.80
CA ALA A 283 7.41 26.35 13.07
C ALA A 283 8.76 26.43 12.34
N ARG A 284 9.87 26.00 12.99
CA ARG A 284 11.19 25.96 12.36
C ARG A 284 11.26 24.94 11.22
N LEU A 285 10.70 23.75 11.40
CA LEU A 285 10.66 22.75 10.33
C LEU A 285 9.90 23.28 9.11
N SER A 286 8.75 23.96 9.31
CA SER A 286 7.96 24.55 8.23
C SER A 286 8.71 25.66 7.48
N GLN A 287 9.59 26.40 8.16
CA GLN A 287 10.46 27.43 7.54
C GLN A 287 11.63 26.79 6.79
N GLY A 288 12.18 25.69 7.31
CA GLY A 288 13.24 24.91 6.65
C GLY A 288 12.79 24.30 5.32
N GLU A 289 11.51 23.95 5.19
CA GLU A 289 10.90 23.49 3.94
C GLU A 289 10.96 24.54 2.82
N GLN A 290 10.98 25.83 3.18
CA GLN A 290 11.01 26.94 2.23
C GLN A 290 12.43 27.43 1.89
N GLY A 291 13.46 26.91 2.59
CA GLY A 291 14.84 27.35 2.45
C GLY A 291 15.76 26.31 1.83
N LEU A 292 16.40 26.63 0.73
CA LEU A 292 17.23 25.76 -0.13
C LEU A 292 18.52 25.16 0.52
N GLY A 293 18.80 25.39 1.81
CA GLY A 293 20.09 25.05 2.41
C GLY A 293 20.12 23.93 3.46
N LYS A 294 18.97 23.52 4.03
CA LYS A 294 18.87 22.42 5.03
C LYS A 294 17.84 21.36 4.64
N ALA A 295 17.47 21.32 3.37
CA ALA A 295 16.32 20.54 2.88
C ALA A 295 16.47 19.04 3.10
N GLU A 296 17.64 18.45 2.92
CA GLU A 296 17.81 16.99 3.00
C GLU A 296 17.57 16.40 4.40
N ALA A 297 18.07 17.06 5.45
CA ALA A 297 17.92 16.56 6.81
C ALA A 297 16.48 16.66 7.34
N VAL A 298 15.74 17.70 6.91
CA VAL A 298 14.35 17.98 7.34
C VAL A 298 13.32 17.19 6.53
N VAL A 299 13.63 16.82 5.29
CA VAL A 299 12.74 16.06 4.39
C VAL A 299 12.27 14.74 5.02
N GLY A 300 13.11 14.08 5.82
CA GLY A 300 12.75 12.80 6.47
C GLY A 300 11.50 12.92 7.35
N TYR A 301 11.45 13.88 8.26
CA TYR A 301 10.28 14.07 9.14
C TYR A 301 9.04 14.54 8.37
N LEU A 302 9.24 15.42 7.39
CA LEU A 302 8.14 15.98 6.61
C LEU A 302 7.50 14.97 5.67
N SER A 303 8.28 14.01 5.16
CA SER A 303 7.76 12.96 4.26
C SER A 303 6.88 11.96 5.00
N SER A 304 7.21 11.61 6.24
CA SER A 304 6.40 10.70 7.07
C SER A 304 5.25 11.42 7.81
N HIS A 305 5.50 12.66 8.26
CA HIS A 305 4.57 13.47 9.05
C HIS A 305 4.33 14.83 8.38
N PRO A 306 3.40 14.93 7.42
CA PRO A 306 3.14 16.17 6.71
C PRO A 306 2.84 17.31 7.66
N LEU A 307 3.66 18.37 7.61
CA LEU A 307 3.42 19.56 8.43
C LEU A 307 2.18 20.28 7.93
N SER A 308 1.35 20.68 8.87
CA SER A 308 0.29 21.61 8.60
C SER A 308 0.39 22.78 9.58
N LYS A 309 0.08 23.98 9.12
CA LYS A 309 -0.03 25.14 10.02
C LYS A 309 -0.97 24.88 11.21
N SER A 310 -1.87 23.92 11.07
CA SER A 310 -2.77 23.50 12.13
C SER A 310 -2.06 22.76 13.27
N ARG A 311 -0.97 22.02 13.00
CA ARG A 311 -0.18 21.32 14.05
C ARG A 311 0.50 22.32 14.96
N GLU A 312 1.28 23.26 14.38
CA GLU A 312 1.91 24.36 15.14
C GLU A 312 0.85 25.11 15.98
N ALA A 313 -0.26 25.51 15.35
CA ALA A 313 -1.33 26.21 16.01
C ALA A 313 -1.97 25.42 17.17
N ALA A 314 -2.15 24.09 17.02
CA ALA A 314 -2.71 23.22 18.04
C ALA A 314 -1.81 23.19 19.29
N PHE A 315 -0.49 22.95 19.10
CA PHE A 315 0.47 22.95 20.21
C PHE A 315 0.56 24.35 20.85
N ARG A 316 0.66 25.41 20.08
CA ARG A 316 0.69 26.79 20.58
C ARG A 316 -0.56 27.14 21.39
N LYS A 317 -1.75 26.79 20.92
CA LYS A 317 -3.03 27.02 21.61
C LYS A 317 -3.16 26.20 22.90
N SER A 318 -2.48 25.06 22.98
CA SER A 318 -2.54 24.19 24.16
C SER A 318 -1.65 24.65 25.31
N ALA A 319 -0.69 25.55 25.03
CA ALA A 319 0.13 26.18 26.06
C ALA A 319 -0.69 27.20 26.86
N VAL A 320 -0.55 27.13 28.18
CA VAL A 320 -1.22 28.04 29.10
C VAL A 320 -0.25 29.16 29.47
N SER A 321 -0.63 30.40 29.14
CA SER A 321 0.19 31.57 29.49
C SER A 321 0.32 31.70 31.02
N GLY A 322 1.58 31.89 31.48
CA GLY A 322 1.86 32.05 32.93
C GLY A 322 1.84 30.74 33.73
N ALA A 323 1.67 29.59 33.08
CA ALA A 323 1.83 28.29 33.75
C ALA A 323 3.29 28.02 34.14
N ASN A 324 3.49 27.47 35.34
CA ASN A 324 4.82 27.02 35.78
C ASN A 324 5.06 25.61 35.26
N TYR A 325 5.51 25.51 34.00
CA TYR A 325 5.95 24.25 33.42
C TYR A 325 7.29 23.81 34.02
N THR A 326 7.57 22.52 33.96
CA THR A 326 8.86 21.94 34.35
C THR A 326 9.45 21.24 33.16
N ASP A 327 10.76 21.40 32.96
CA ASP A 327 11.47 20.71 31.89
C ASP A 327 11.20 19.20 31.94
N ALA A 328 11.11 18.58 30.78
CA ALA A 328 10.81 17.16 30.66
C ALA A 328 11.88 16.28 31.31
N ILE A 329 13.15 16.69 31.25
CA ILE A 329 14.31 16.11 31.94
C ILE A 329 15.29 17.20 32.39
N THR A 330 16.23 16.85 33.28
CA THR A 330 17.21 17.80 33.80
C THR A 330 18.20 18.26 32.73
N PRO A 331 18.84 19.45 32.89
CA PRO A 331 19.87 19.92 31.96
C PRO A 331 21.06 18.96 31.80
N GLN A 332 21.40 18.19 32.85
CA GLN A 332 22.45 17.17 32.78
C GLN A 332 22.02 15.98 31.93
N GLN A 333 20.82 15.45 32.15
CA GLN A 333 20.25 14.39 31.32
C GLN A 333 20.15 14.79 29.86
N TRP A 334 19.71 16.04 29.59
CA TRP A 334 19.63 16.57 28.23
C TRP A 334 20.99 16.57 27.53
N ARG A 335 22.06 17.04 28.21
CA ARG A 335 23.43 16.99 27.66
C ARG A 335 23.87 15.56 27.37
N SER A 336 23.70 14.62 28.32
CA SER A 336 24.06 13.21 28.11
C SER A 336 23.33 12.61 26.91
N LEU A 337 22.06 12.97 26.70
CA LEU A 337 21.27 12.51 25.57
C LEU A 337 21.80 13.08 24.24
N LEU A 338 22.10 14.37 24.18
CA LEU A 338 22.68 14.99 22.98
C LEU A 338 24.04 14.40 22.58
N GLU A 339 24.84 13.99 23.55
CA GLU A 339 26.20 13.46 23.36
C GLU A 339 26.23 11.94 23.20
N THR A 340 25.09 11.23 23.31
CA THR A 340 25.03 9.76 23.39
C THR A 340 25.68 9.05 22.20
N CYS A 341 25.55 9.60 20.98
CA CYS A 341 26.18 9.03 19.79
C CYS A 341 27.65 9.46 19.64
N ALA A 342 28.00 10.65 20.11
CA ALA A 342 29.37 11.17 20.01
C ALA A 342 30.32 10.52 21.01
N THR A 343 29.80 10.08 22.16
CA THR A 343 30.57 9.43 23.25
C THR A 343 30.56 7.92 23.14
N ASP A 344 29.82 7.33 22.23
CA ASP A 344 29.80 5.89 21.96
C ASP A 344 30.86 5.53 20.92
N THR A 345 31.88 4.80 21.36
CA THR A 345 33.01 4.37 20.49
C THR A 345 32.66 3.16 19.62
N ASP A 346 31.61 2.44 19.96
CA ASP A 346 31.23 1.19 19.31
C ASP A 346 30.11 1.36 18.27
N VAL A 347 29.50 2.56 18.23
CA VAL A 347 28.41 2.84 17.28
C VAL A 347 28.94 2.88 15.83
N SER A 348 28.27 2.16 14.94
CA SER A 348 28.58 2.22 13.50
C SER A 348 28.43 3.65 12.98
N LYS A 349 29.36 4.07 12.12
CA LYS A 349 29.27 5.37 11.45
C LYS A 349 28.02 5.40 10.57
N ASP A 350 27.50 6.60 10.42
CA ASP A 350 26.40 6.88 9.50
C ASP A 350 26.95 6.85 8.06
N ASP A 351 26.88 5.70 7.41
CA ASP A 351 27.29 5.51 6.01
C ASP A 351 26.21 5.96 5.00
N GLY A 352 25.20 6.69 5.48
CA GLY A 352 23.98 7.02 4.74
C GLY A 352 23.07 5.78 4.66
N LEU A 353 21.89 5.84 5.22
CA LEU A 353 20.86 4.86 4.90
C LEU A 353 20.45 5.10 3.45
N LEU A 354 20.85 4.20 2.56
CA LEU A 354 20.25 4.07 1.25
C LEU A 354 18.83 3.51 1.48
N PHE A 355 17.84 4.40 1.51
CA PHE A 355 16.43 4.06 1.45
C PHE A 355 15.93 4.18 0.02
#